data_0b3fcc9ae895e057c77ca2be8b548c0d
#
_entry.id   0b3fcc9ae895e057c77ca2be8b548c0d
#
_cell.length_a   1.000
_cell.length_b   1.000
_cell.length_c   1.000
_cell.angle_alpha   90.00
_cell.angle_beta   90.00
_cell.angle_gamma   90.00
#
_symmetry.space_group_name_H-M   'P 1'
#
loop_
_entity.id
_entity.type
_entity.pdbx_description
1 polymer ?
#
loop_
_entity_poly.entity_id
_entity_poly.type
_entity_poly.pdbx_seq_one_letter_code
_entity_poly.pdbx_strand_id
1 'polypeptide(L)'
;MGLIDSILGKASEVDGKKIRSDFENVLLEGETVETAFAVSHHSLLFTDKRMIFVESQGLIKSENSFTSVPYRSVATFTANFAKPCTLTIYLIGREKPFVFEFGRESGLETAQMLLAAHVGQL
;
A
#
# COMPACT_ATOMS: atom_id res chain seq x y z
N MET A 1 4.79 -15.35 1.17
CA MET A 1 4.00 -14.35 0.65
C MET A 1 3.00 -13.87 1.65
N GLY A 2 2.32 -12.86 1.48
CA GLY A 2 1.22 -12.47 2.31
C GLY A 2 1.54 -12.19 3.74
N LEU A 3 2.71 -11.70 4.01
CA LEU A 3 3.10 -11.43 5.38
C LEU A 3 3.03 -9.96 5.71
N ILE A 4 2.23 -9.26 4.95
CA ILE A 4 2.15 -7.82 5.09
C ILE A 4 1.84 -7.40 6.50
N ASP A 5 0.83 -7.99 7.06
CA ASP A 5 0.32 -7.46 8.30
C ASP A 5 1.11 -7.88 9.51
N SER A 6 1.95 -8.91 9.41
CA SER A 6 2.78 -9.23 10.54
C SER A 6 3.74 -8.09 10.81
N ILE A 7 4.06 -7.36 9.76
CA ILE A 7 4.89 -6.17 9.92
C ILE A 7 4.01 -4.96 10.06
N LEU A 8 2.83 -5.03 9.46
CA LEU A 8 1.94 -3.91 9.49
C LEU A 8 1.57 -3.48 10.88
N GLY A 9 1.19 -4.44 11.71
CA GLY A 9 0.81 -4.10 13.05
C GLY A 9 1.84 -3.21 13.71
N LYS A 10 3.09 -3.37 13.29
CA LYS A 10 4.15 -2.51 13.78
C LYS A 10 4.39 -1.35 12.83
N ALA A 11 4.21 -1.58 11.55
CA ALA A 11 4.46 -0.54 10.57
C ALA A 11 3.46 0.59 10.67
N SER A 12 2.24 0.31 11.07
CA SER A 12 1.25 1.37 11.25
C SER A 12 1.68 2.31 12.35
N GLU A 13 2.57 1.83 13.21
CA GLU A 13 3.11 2.67 14.27
C GLU A 13 4.50 3.13 13.94
N VAL A 14 4.96 2.81 12.76
CA VAL A 14 6.28 3.19 12.38
C VAL A 14 6.36 4.69 12.33
N ASP A 15 7.46 5.15 12.82
CA ASP A 15 7.79 6.53 12.77
C ASP A 15 7.67 7.03 11.34
N GLY A 16 6.77 7.96 11.13
CA GLY A 16 6.58 8.54 9.80
C GLY A 16 7.85 9.18 9.28
N LYS A 17 8.72 9.60 10.16
CA LYS A 17 9.99 10.19 9.74
C LYS A 17 10.87 9.16 9.07
N LYS A 18 10.85 7.93 9.57
CA LYS A 18 11.67 6.89 8.97
C LYS A 18 11.17 6.55 7.58
N ILE A 19 9.86 6.40 7.44
CA ILE A 19 9.28 6.11 6.14
C ILE A 19 9.62 7.23 5.17
N ARG A 20 9.47 8.46 5.61
CA ARG A 20 9.74 9.61 4.76
C ARG A 20 11.21 9.66 4.37
N SER A 21 12.09 9.35 5.31
CA SER A 21 13.51 9.33 5.03
C SER A 21 13.87 8.25 4.01
N ASP A 22 13.26 7.07 4.14
CA ASP A 22 13.54 5.97 3.24
C ASP A 22 13.07 6.25 1.81
N PHE A 23 12.03 7.06 1.67
CA PHE A 23 11.42 7.31 0.37
C PHE A 23 11.38 8.79 0.03
N GLU A 24 12.32 9.57 0.55
CA GLU A 24 12.27 11.01 0.35
C GLU A 24 12.38 11.43 -1.11
N ASN A 25 13.00 10.59 -1.95
CA ASN A 25 13.10 10.88 -3.37
C ASN A 25 11.79 10.65 -4.12
N VAL A 26 10.82 10.03 -3.47
CA VAL A 26 9.56 9.67 -4.10
C VAL A 26 8.43 10.53 -3.56
N LEU A 27 8.47 10.84 -2.28
CA LEU A 27 7.38 11.57 -1.63
C LEU A 27 7.49 13.06 -1.93
N LEU A 28 6.34 13.67 -2.14
CA LEU A 28 6.27 15.11 -2.34
C LEU A 28 6.47 15.82 -1.03
N GLU A 29 6.94 17.05 -1.11
CA GLU A 29 7.04 17.87 0.09
C GLU A 29 5.62 18.08 0.64
N GLY A 30 5.45 17.78 1.92
CA GLY A 30 4.13 17.91 2.54
C GLY A 30 3.24 16.71 2.38
N GLU A 31 3.65 15.72 1.59
CA GLU A 31 2.87 14.49 1.47
C GLU A 31 3.04 13.66 2.72
N THR A 32 1.93 13.18 3.27
CA THR A 32 1.94 12.43 4.53
C THR A 32 1.66 10.96 4.27
N VAL A 33 2.55 10.10 4.76
CA VAL A 33 2.32 8.66 4.72
C VAL A 33 1.44 8.30 5.89
N GLU A 34 0.25 7.80 5.59
CA GLU A 34 -0.72 7.45 6.63
C GLU A 34 -0.49 6.05 7.16
N THR A 35 -0.11 5.15 6.27
CA THR A 35 0.16 3.78 6.66
C THR A 35 1.03 3.12 5.61
N ALA A 36 1.88 2.21 6.05
CA ALA A 36 2.74 1.45 5.16
C ALA A 36 2.65 -0.02 5.50
N PHE A 37 2.58 -0.85 4.46
CA PHE A 37 2.53 -2.30 4.59
C PHE A 37 3.73 -2.89 3.89
N ALA A 38 4.37 -3.84 4.54
CA ALA A 38 5.51 -4.52 3.93
C ALA A 38 5.11 -5.92 3.52
N VAL A 39 5.50 -6.31 2.31
CA VAL A 39 5.21 -7.64 1.78
C VAL A 39 6.50 -8.20 1.24
N SER A 40 7.17 -9.03 2.03
CA SER A 40 8.45 -9.56 1.62
C SER A 40 9.40 -8.40 1.32
N HIS A 41 9.80 -8.23 0.06
CA HIS A 41 10.68 -7.13 -0.32
C HIS A 41 9.91 -5.93 -0.87
N HIS A 42 8.61 -6.03 -0.93
CA HIS A 42 7.78 -4.98 -1.52
C HIS A 42 7.08 -4.20 -0.42
N SER A 43 6.59 -3.03 -0.77
CA SER A 43 5.87 -2.18 0.17
C SER A 43 4.67 -1.56 -0.50
N LEU A 44 3.63 -1.32 0.28
CA LEU A 44 2.45 -0.62 -0.17
C LEU A 44 2.23 0.54 0.79
N LEU A 45 2.29 1.76 0.26
CA LEU A 45 2.14 2.96 1.06
C LEU A 45 0.82 3.63 0.72
N PHE A 46 0.12 4.07 1.75
CA PHE A 46 -1.05 4.92 1.60
C PHE A 46 -0.67 6.32 2.07
N THR A 47 -0.70 7.29 1.18
CA THR A 47 -0.44 8.67 1.56
C THR A 47 -1.73 9.46 1.43
N ASP A 48 -1.68 10.72 1.84
CA ASP A 48 -2.85 11.58 1.72
C ASP A 48 -3.15 11.95 0.26
N LYS A 49 -2.27 11.59 -0.67
CA LYS A 49 -2.45 11.96 -2.08
C LYS A 49 -2.59 10.76 -3.01
N ARG A 50 -2.00 9.63 -2.65
CA ARG A 50 -1.95 8.48 -3.59
C ARG A 50 -1.56 7.22 -2.83
N MET A 51 -1.71 6.09 -3.51
CA MET A 51 -1.06 4.86 -3.09
C MET A 51 0.26 4.77 -3.83
N ILE A 52 1.27 4.18 -3.19
CA ILE A 52 2.55 3.93 -3.84
C ILE A 52 2.89 2.48 -3.62
N PHE A 53 3.05 1.74 -4.71
CA PHE A 53 3.48 0.35 -4.65
C PHE A 53 4.96 0.30 -4.98
N VAL A 54 5.75 -0.21 -4.06
CA VAL A 54 7.20 -0.28 -4.19
C VAL A 54 7.58 -1.71 -4.46
N GLU A 55 8.12 -1.99 -5.63
CA GLU A 55 8.61 -3.32 -5.98
C GLU A 55 10.12 -3.33 -5.93
N SER A 56 10.66 -4.24 -5.14
CA SER A 56 12.09 -4.39 -5.01
C SER A 56 12.60 -5.32 -6.11
N GLN A 57 13.64 -4.89 -6.81
CA GLN A 57 14.20 -5.64 -7.93
C GLN A 57 15.51 -6.28 -7.51
N GLY A 58 15.48 -7.04 -6.44
CA GLY A 58 16.68 -7.70 -5.95
C GLY A 58 17.15 -7.10 -4.64
N LEU A 59 18.41 -7.23 -4.35
CA LEU A 59 18.95 -6.78 -3.07
C LEU A 59 19.45 -5.35 -3.09
N ILE A 60 19.45 -4.72 -4.25
CA ILE A 60 19.98 -3.36 -4.38
C ILE A 60 18.81 -2.39 -4.37
N LYS A 61 18.81 -1.49 -3.38
CA LYS A 61 17.72 -0.52 -3.23
C LYS A 61 17.52 0.35 -4.45
N SER A 62 18.59 0.63 -5.18
CA SER A 62 18.47 1.49 -6.33
C SER A 62 17.67 0.87 -7.48
N GLU A 63 17.34 -0.43 -7.36
CA GLU A 63 16.57 -1.10 -8.39
C GLU A 63 15.08 -1.18 -8.06
N ASN A 64 14.62 -0.41 -7.09
CA ASN A 64 13.22 -0.40 -6.75
C ASN A 64 12.39 0.29 -7.84
N SER A 65 11.20 -0.25 -8.07
CA SER A 65 10.21 0.38 -8.92
C SER A 65 9.13 0.98 -8.05
N PHE A 66 8.70 2.19 -8.38
CA PHE A 66 7.67 2.89 -7.64
C PHE A 66 6.49 3.14 -8.55
N THR A 67 5.35 2.56 -8.21
CA THR A 67 4.14 2.76 -8.99
C THR A 67 3.20 3.64 -8.18
N SER A 68 2.92 4.83 -8.68
CA SER A 68 2.01 5.76 -8.03
C SER A 68 0.61 5.55 -8.57
N VAL A 69 -0.34 5.37 -7.68
CA VAL A 69 -1.72 5.11 -8.05
C VAL A 69 -2.59 6.19 -7.44
N PRO A 70 -3.06 7.15 -8.25
CA PRO A 70 -4.00 8.15 -7.74
C PRO A 70 -5.27 7.45 -7.28
N TYR A 71 -5.84 7.90 -6.18
CA TYR A 71 -7.05 7.27 -5.68
C TYR A 71 -8.20 7.33 -6.69
N ARG A 72 -8.23 8.38 -7.50
CA ARG A 72 -9.29 8.50 -8.51
C ARG A 72 -9.19 7.47 -9.61
N SER A 73 -8.07 6.76 -9.69
CA SER A 73 -7.89 5.71 -10.70
C SER A 73 -8.50 4.39 -10.27
N VAL A 74 -8.94 4.30 -9.02
CA VAL A 74 -9.51 3.07 -8.51
C VAL A 74 -10.93 2.91 -9.02
N ALA A 75 -11.19 1.82 -9.74
CA ALA A 75 -12.53 1.53 -10.23
C ALA A 75 -13.34 0.80 -9.17
N THR A 76 -12.79 -0.30 -8.67
CA THR A 76 -13.40 -1.05 -7.58
C THR A 76 -12.30 -1.70 -6.77
N PHE A 77 -12.65 -2.10 -5.57
CA PHE A 77 -11.72 -2.89 -4.76
C PHE A 77 -12.52 -3.86 -3.91
N THR A 78 -11.92 -5.02 -3.66
CA THR A 78 -12.57 -6.07 -2.89
C THR A 78 -11.66 -6.49 -1.76
N ALA A 79 -12.18 -6.43 -0.54
CA ALA A 79 -11.49 -6.98 0.62
C ALA A 79 -12.11 -8.32 0.94
N ASN A 80 -11.34 -9.38 0.84
CA ASN A 80 -11.81 -10.72 1.09
C ASN A 80 -11.16 -11.22 2.38
N PHE A 81 -11.98 -11.43 3.40
CA PHE A 81 -11.48 -11.82 4.72
C PHE A 81 -11.38 -13.33 4.89
N ALA A 82 -11.81 -14.09 3.91
CA ALA A 82 -11.58 -15.52 3.93
C ALA A 82 -10.08 -15.75 3.71
N LYS A 83 -9.56 -16.77 4.35
CA LYS A 83 -8.12 -17.01 4.27
C LYS A 83 -7.74 -17.67 2.97
N PRO A 84 -6.72 -17.16 2.32
CA PRO A 84 -5.91 -16.02 2.73
C PRO A 84 -6.64 -14.69 2.53
N CYS A 85 -6.44 -13.75 3.45
CA CYS A 85 -7.05 -12.44 3.34
C CYS A 85 -6.41 -11.68 2.18
N THR A 86 -7.22 -11.09 1.33
CA THR A 86 -6.70 -10.39 0.17
C THR A 86 -7.41 -9.07 -0.05
N LEU A 87 -6.67 -8.13 -0.63
CA LEU A 87 -7.22 -6.88 -1.11
C LEU A 87 -6.93 -6.83 -2.61
N THR A 88 -7.99 -6.78 -3.40
CA THR A 88 -7.88 -6.72 -4.84
C THR A 88 -8.33 -5.35 -5.31
N ILE A 89 -7.47 -4.66 -6.03
CA ILE A 89 -7.74 -3.29 -6.46
C ILE A 89 -7.75 -3.25 -7.98
N TYR A 90 -8.90 -2.85 -8.54
CA TYR A 90 -9.06 -2.71 -9.99
C TYR A 90 -8.94 -1.25 -10.35
N LEU A 91 -8.10 -0.96 -11.32
CA LEU A 91 -7.85 0.40 -11.76
C LEU A 91 -8.50 0.65 -13.11
N ILE A 92 -8.94 1.88 -13.31
CA ILE A 92 -9.50 2.29 -14.59
C ILE A 92 -8.40 2.20 -15.65
N GLY A 93 -8.70 1.51 -16.75
CA GLY A 93 -7.76 1.41 -17.85
C GLY A 93 -6.69 0.35 -17.70
N ARG A 94 -6.71 -0.39 -16.61
CA ARG A 94 -5.75 -1.46 -16.41
C ARG A 94 -6.47 -2.79 -16.35
N GLU A 95 -6.02 -3.73 -17.17
CA GLU A 95 -6.69 -5.01 -17.28
C GLU A 95 -6.52 -5.89 -16.05
N LYS A 96 -5.30 -5.96 -15.54
CA LYS A 96 -5.01 -6.82 -14.40
C LYS A 96 -5.05 -6.03 -13.11
N PRO A 97 -5.73 -6.55 -12.08
CA PRO A 97 -5.78 -5.85 -10.80
C PRO A 97 -4.49 -6.05 -10.01
N PHE A 98 -4.31 -5.19 -9.02
CA PHE A 98 -3.32 -5.45 -7.99
C PHE A 98 -3.96 -6.33 -6.93
N VAL A 99 -3.24 -7.35 -6.49
CA VAL A 99 -3.72 -8.25 -5.44
C VAL A 99 -2.68 -8.29 -4.34
N PHE A 100 -3.11 -7.95 -3.13
CA PHE A 100 -2.23 -7.96 -1.97
C PHE A 100 -2.77 -8.93 -0.95
N GLU A 101 -1.92 -9.82 -0.47
CA GLU A 101 -2.31 -10.80 0.52
C GLU A 101 -1.87 -10.32 1.90
N PHE A 102 -2.79 -10.40 2.87
CA PHE A 102 -2.55 -9.95 4.23
C PHE A 102 -2.56 -11.15 5.16
N GLY A 103 -1.61 -11.20 6.06
CA GLY A 103 -1.55 -12.30 7.02
C GLY A 103 -2.55 -12.16 8.16
N ARG A 104 -3.04 -10.95 8.42
CA ARG A 104 -4.01 -10.70 9.49
C ARG A 104 -5.16 -9.87 8.99
N GLU A 105 -6.33 -10.13 9.60
CA GLU A 105 -7.53 -9.40 9.25
C GLU A 105 -7.41 -7.92 9.59
N SER A 106 -6.72 -7.60 10.68
CA SER A 106 -6.62 -6.20 11.10
C SER A 106 -5.89 -5.35 10.07
N GLY A 107 -4.88 -5.91 9.41
CA GLY A 107 -4.18 -5.18 8.37
C GLY A 107 -5.08 -4.91 7.19
N LEU A 108 -5.86 -5.92 6.80
CA LEU A 108 -6.78 -5.76 5.69
C LEU A 108 -7.87 -4.75 6.03
N GLU A 109 -8.36 -4.77 7.27
CA GLU A 109 -9.35 -3.78 7.69
C GLU A 109 -8.81 -2.37 7.55
N THR A 110 -7.60 -2.15 8.02
CA THR A 110 -6.98 -0.83 7.94
C THR A 110 -6.82 -0.39 6.48
N ALA A 111 -6.32 -1.28 5.63
CA ALA A 111 -6.11 -0.95 4.23
C ALA A 111 -7.44 -0.63 3.55
N GLN A 112 -8.46 -1.44 3.81
CA GLN A 112 -9.76 -1.23 3.21
C GLN A 112 -10.37 0.09 3.63
N MET A 113 -10.25 0.43 4.91
CA MET A 113 -10.83 1.68 5.42
C MET A 113 -10.14 2.88 4.83
N LEU A 114 -8.82 2.84 4.73
CA LEU A 114 -8.09 3.94 4.11
C LEU A 114 -8.46 4.13 2.66
N LEU A 115 -8.53 3.02 1.94
CA LEU A 115 -8.86 3.08 0.53
C LEU A 115 -10.28 3.63 0.33
N ALA A 116 -11.22 3.12 1.14
CA ALA A 116 -12.60 3.58 1.04
C ALA A 116 -12.70 5.07 1.36
N ALA A 117 -11.97 5.54 2.36
CA ALA A 117 -12.02 6.94 2.74
C ALA A 117 -11.51 7.83 1.62
N HIS A 118 -10.39 7.46 1.02
CA HIS A 118 -9.81 8.28 -0.03
C HIS A 118 -10.61 8.24 -1.32
N VAL A 119 -11.07 7.06 -1.72
CA VAL A 119 -11.86 6.93 -2.94
C VAL A 119 -13.20 7.60 -2.77
N GLY A 120 -13.77 7.52 -1.58
CA GLY A 120 -15.08 8.10 -1.32
C GLY A 120 -15.09 9.61 -1.28
N GLN A 121 -13.93 10.25 -1.20
CA GLN A 121 -13.84 11.71 -1.16
C GLN A 121 -13.75 12.36 -2.53
N LEU A 122 -13.70 11.57 -3.57
CA LEU A 122 -13.56 12.11 -4.93
C LEU A 122 -14.91 12.57 -5.55
#